data_0e4bcb8a621d3a3a5ed66d7b6b1b1ac6
#
_entry.id   0e4bcb8a621d3a3a5ed66d7b6b1b1ac6
#
_cell.length_a   1.000
_cell.length_b   1.000
_cell.length_c   1.000
_cell.angle_alpha   90.00
_cell.angle_beta   90.00
_cell.angle_gamma   90.00
#
_symmetry.space_group_name_H-M   'P 1'
#
loop_
_entity.id
_entity.type
_entity.pdbx_description
1 polymer ?
#
loop_
_entity_poly.entity_id
_entity_poly.type
_entity_poly.pdbx_seq_one_letter_code
_entity_poly.pdbx_strand_id
1 'polypeptide(L)'
;NIKIFKQNKSIYKHLGDENMGIIELILLSIGLGMDAFAVSICKGISMKKMDWKKACIIGLYFGGFQAIMPIIGYFLGSTFESFITSFDHWVAFILLAVIGGNMIKETFSKENENINGDVGFKTMIILAIATSIDALAVGITFAFFNVNLLLAITLIGIITFALSVIGTKIGNRFGDK
;
A
#
# COMPACT_ATOMS: atom_id res chain seq x y z
N ASN A 1 -14.25 -37.07 -19.00
CA ASN A 1 -14.01 -36.18 -17.85
C ASN A 1 -12.54 -35.68 -17.73
N ILE A 2 -11.53 -36.53 -18.08
CA ILE A 2 -10.09 -36.14 -18.03
C ILE A 2 -9.72 -35.09 -19.08
N LYS A 3 -10.35 -35.10 -20.27
CA LYS A 3 -10.10 -34.10 -21.33
C LYS A 3 -10.60 -32.71 -20.93
N ILE A 4 -11.77 -32.61 -20.27
CA ILE A 4 -12.34 -31.34 -19.80
C ILE A 4 -11.46 -30.78 -18.69
N PHE A 5 -10.93 -31.63 -17.80
CA PHE A 5 -10.04 -31.19 -16.72
C PHE A 5 -8.69 -30.70 -17.27
N LYS A 6 -8.13 -31.32 -18.29
CA LYS A 6 -6.90 -30.87 -18.98
C LYS A 6 -7.14 -29.54 -19.75
N GLN A 7 -8.30 -29.39 -20.35
CA GLN A 7 -8.65 -28.20 -21.12
C GLN A 7 -8.87 -26.99 -20.19
N ASN A 8 -9.56 -27.20 -19.05
CA ASN A 8 -9.67 -26.18 -18.02
C ASN A 8 -8.29 -25.79 -17.44
N LYS A 9 -7.43 -26.77 -17.15
CA LYS A 9 -6.07 -26.47 -16.65
C LYS A 9 -5.23 -25.68 -17.68
N SER A 10 -5.46 -25.88 -18.98
CA SER A 10 -4.83 -25.08 -20.06
C SER A 10 -5.39 -23.66 -20.11
N ILE A 11 -6.69 -23.47 -19.89
CA ILE A 11 -7.34 -22.16 -19.86
C ILE A 11 -6.88 -21.38 -18.61
N TYR A 12 -6.83 -22.03 -17.45
CA TYR A 12 -6.32 -21.40 -16.22
C TYR A 12 -4.81 -21.10 -16.31
N LYS A 13 -4.03 -21.90 -17.04
CA LYS A 13 -2.63 -21.63 -17.32
C LYS A 13 -2.46 -20.42 -18.25
N HIS A 14 -3.34 -20.25 -19.24
CA HIS A 14 -3.33 -19.09 -20.14
C HIS A 14 -3.81 -17.81 -19.46
N LEU A 15 -4.73 -17.91 -18.49
CA LEU A 15 -5.19 -16.78 -17.66
C LEU A 15 -4.20 -16.44 -16.53
N GLY A 16 -3.33 -17.38 -16.13
CA GLY A 16 -2.29 -17.19 -15.12
C GLY A 16 -0.90 -16.87 -15.66
N ASP A 17 -0.71 -16.90 -16.99
CA ASP A 17 0.58 -16.59 -17.65
C ASP A 17 0.71 -15.11 -18.07
N GLU A 18 -0.29 -14.27 -17.81
CA GLU A 18 -0.13 -12.83 -17.90
C GLU A 18 0.65 -12.33 -16.68
N ASN A 19 1.97 -12.32 -16.80
CA ASN A 19 2.81 -11.54 -15.91
C ASN A 19 2.26 -10.11 -15.89
N MET A 20 1.88 -9.63 -14.71
CA MET A 20 1.37 -8.26 -14.54
C MET A 20 2.32 -7.29 -15.27
N GLY A 21 1.80 -6.56 -16.24
CA GLY A 21 2.58 -5.67 -17.08
C GLY A 21 3.19 -4.52 -16.25
N ILE A 22 4.30 -3.96 -16.71
CA ILE A 22 4.94 -2.81 -16.04
C ILE A 22 3.96 -1.64 -15.87
N ILE A 23 3.09 -1.40 -16.85
CA ILE A 23 2.09 -0.33 -16.81
C ILE A 23 1.08 -0.57 -15.68
N GLU A 24 0.61 -1.82 -15.53
CA GLU A 24 -0.31 -2.20 -14.45
C GLU A 24 0.33 -2.03 -13.08
N LEU A 25 1.61 -2.42 -12.95
CA LEU A 25 2.38 -2.21 -11.72
C LEU A 25 2.57 -0.72 -11.38
N ILE A 26 2.82 0.12 -12.39
CA ILE A 26 2.93 1.58 -12.19
C ILE A 26 1.60 2.16 -11.73
N LEU A 27 0.49 1.81 -12.40
CA LEU A 27 -0.85 2.29 -12.03
C LEU A 27 -1.24 1.83 -10.63
N LEU A 28 -0.98 0.56 -10.29
CA LEU A 28 -1.18 0.02 -8.95
C LEU A 28 -0.34 0.78 -7.92
N SER A 29 0.94 1.03 -8.22
CA SER A 29 1.85 1.76 -7.32
C SER A 29 1.41 3.20 -7.08
N ILE A 30 0.87 3.86 -8.10
CA ILE A 30 0.29 5.22 -7.96
C ILE A 30 -0.94 5.15 -7.06
N GLY A 31 -1.84 4.19 -7.31
CA GLY A 31 -3.04 4.01 -6.48
C GLY A 31 -2.71 3.80 -5.01
N LEU A 32 -1.79 2.86 -4.72
CA LEU A 32 -1.31 2.58 -3.37
C LEU A 32 -0.60 3.77 -2.71
N GLY A 33 0.07 4.62 -3.49
CA GLY A 33 0.77 5.81 -2.98
C GLY A 33 -0.14 6.99 -2.66
N MET A 34 -1.44 6.95 -3.02
CA MET A 34 -2.34 8.10 -2.86
C MET A 34 -2.62 8.44 -1.40
N ASP A 35 -2.72 7.44 -0.52
CA ASP A 35 -2.93 7.66 0.91
C ASP A 35 -1.73 8.37 1.55
N ALA A 36 -0.53 7.88 1.25
CA ALA A 36 0.71 8.51 1.67
C ALA A 36 0.86 9.94 1.10
N PHE A 37 0.44 10.16 -0.15
CA PHE A 37 0.40 11.48 -0.77
C PHE A 37 -0.52 12.44 -0.02
N ALA A 38 -1.75 12.00 0.31
CA ALA A 38 -2.73 12.81 1.04
C ALA A 38 -2.22 13.20 2.44
N VAL A 39 -1.68 12.24 3.20
CA VAL A 39 -1.08 12.49 4.51
C VAL A 39 0.13 13.42 4.40
N SER A 40 0.94 13.26 3.34
CA SER A 40 2.10 14.12 3.09
C SER A 40 1.70 15.58 2.79
N ILE A 41 0.58 15.80 2.10
CA ILE A 41 0.00 17.15 1.92
C ILE A 41 -0.35 17.76 3.28
N CYS A 42 -1.04 17.01 4.14
CA CYS A 42 -1.41 17.48 5.48
C CYS A 42 -0.17 17.84 6.31
N LYS A 43 0.88 17.00 6.26
CA LYS A 43 2.16 17.31 6.91
C LYS A 43 2.83 18.56 6.32
N GLY A 44 2.77 18.73 5.01
CA GLY A 44 3.29 19.90 4.31
C GLY A 44 2.58 21.20 4.73
N ILE A 45 1.24 21.19 4.83
CA ILE A 45 0.43 22.33 5.29
C ILE A 45 0.83 22.76 6.71
N SER A 46 1.13 21.80 7.58
CA SER A 46 1.51 22.04 8.96
C SER A 46 2.94 22.59 9.12
N MET A 47 3.75 22.62 8.07
CA MET A 47 5.12 23.14 8.09
C MET A 47 5.13 24.64 7.84
N LYS A 48 5.77 25.42 8.73
CA LYS A 48 5.93 26.90 8.58
C LYS A 48 6.77 27.29 7.36
N LYS A 49 7.74 26.45 6.97
CA LYS A 49 8.60 26.62 5.80
C LYS A 49 8.93 25.28 5.20
N MET A 50 9.10 25.22 3.88
CA MET A 50 9.51 24.02 3.20
C MET A 50 10.89 23.56 3.68
N ASP A 51 10.95 22.38 4.23
CA ASP A 51 12.18 21.70 4.63
C ASP A 51 12.34 20.41 3.83
N TRP A 52 13.26 20.44 2.87
CA TRP A 52 13.54 19.31 2.00
C TRP A 52 14.00 18.06 2.76
N LYS A 53 14.74 18.26 3.87
CA LYS A 53 15.16 17.12 4.72
C LYS A 53 13.95 16.42 5.33
N LYS A 54 13.01 17.19 5.86
CA LYS A 54 11.76 16.64 6.40
C LYS A 54 10.92 15.97 5.32
N ALA A 55 10.80 16.57 4.13
CA ALA A 55 10.09 15.97 3.01
C ALA A 55 10.69 14.63 2.59
N CYS A 56 12.02 14.54 2.50
CA CYS A 56 12.71 13.27 2.21
C CYS A 56 12.52 12.23 3.32
N ILE A 57 12.54 12.64 4.59
CA ILE A 57 12.28 11.76 5.72
C ILE A 57 10.85 11.21 5.64
N ILE A 58 9.85 12.06 5.40
CA ILE A 58 8.45 11.64 5.20
C ILE A 58 8.36 10.63 4.06
N GLY A 59 8.97 10.95 2.92
CA GLY A 59 9.01 10.05 1.76
C GLY A 59 9.67 8.70 2.07
N LEU A 60 10.78 8.69 2.84
CA LEU A 60 11.45 7.47 3.26
C LEU A 60 10.58 6.60 4.17
N TYR A 61 9.87 7.19 5.12
CA TYR A 61 8.94 6.45 5.96
C TYR A 61 7.82 5.83 5.12
N PHE A 62 7.10 6.63 4.34
CA PHE A 62 5.98 6.12 3.56
C PHE A 62 6.43 5.16 2.45
N GLY A 63 7.43 5.52 1.66
CA GLY A 63 7.96 4.64 0.60
C GLY A 63 8.59 3.36 1.15
N GLY A 64 9.30 3.44 2.28
CA GLY A 64 9.89 2.27 2.95
C GLY A 64 8.84 1.30 3.47
N PHE A 65 7.85 1.78 4.22
CA PHE A 65 6.77 0.93 4.71
C PHE A 65 5.92 0.39 3.57
N GLN A 66 5.65 1.19 2.54
CA GLN A 66 4.90 0.77 1.36
C GLN A 66 5.62 -0.32 0.56
N ALA A 67 6.96 -0.39 0.60
CA ALA A 67 7.74 -1.47 0.01
C ALA A 67 7.84 -2.70 0.91
N ILE A 68 7.91 -2.53 2.24
CA ILE A 68 8.05 -3.64 3.19
C ILE A 68 6.72 -4.40 3.36
N MET A 69 5.58 -3.71 3.39
CA MET A 69 4.28 -4.32 3.62
C MET A 69 3.89 -5.38 2.58
N PRO A 70 4.10 -5.19 1.27
CA PRO A 70 3.85 -6.26 0.30
C PRO A 70 4.74 -7.48 0.50
N ILE A 71 5.97 -7.33 1.01
CA ILE A 71 6.85 -8.45 1.34
C ILE A 71 6.23 -9.27 2.48
N ILE A 72 5.80 -8.60 3.54
CA ILE A 72 5.12 -9.25 4.67
C ILE A 72 3.84 -9.92 4.19
N GLY A 73 3.04 -9.24 3.38
CA GLY A 73 1.81 -9.77 2.79
C GLY A 73 2.08 -11.02 1.93
N TYR A 74 3.11 -11.00 1.11
CA TYR A 74 3.51 -12.13 0.28
C TYR A 74 3.87 -13.37 1.13
N PHE A 75 4.66 -13.19 2.19
CA PHE A 75 4.99 -14.28 3.10
C PHE A 75 3.76 -14.80 3.83
N LEU A 76 2.87 -13.93 4.27
CA LEU A 76 1.60 -14.34 4.88
C LEU A 76 0.75 -15.13 3.87
N GLY A 77 0.55 -14.61 2.66
CA GLY A 77 -0.21 -15.28 1.60
C GLY A 77 0.35 -16.65 1.25
N SER A 78 1.67 -16.77 1.07
CA SER A 78 2.33 -18.04 0.74
C SER A 78 2.30 -19.06 1.89
N THR A 79 2.33 -18.59 3.14
CA THR A 79 2.27 -19.49 4.32
C THR A 79 0.84 -20.04 4.53
N PHE A 80 -0.17 -19.23 4.25
CA PHE A 80 -1.57 -19.60 4.45
C PHE A 80 -2.25 -20.16 3.20
N GLU A 81 -1.51 -20.39 2.10
CA GLU A 81 -2.04 -20.91 0.85
C GLU A 81 -2.85 -22.21 1.04
N SER A 82 -2.38 -23.12 1.88
CA SER A 82 -3.08 -24.39 2.20
C SER A 82 -4.36 -24.19 3.02
N PHE A 83 -4.47 -23.10 3.77
CA PHE A 83 -5.67 -22.76 4.54
C PHE A 83 -6.67 -21.94 3.71
N ILE A 84 -6.19 -21.06 2.84
CA ILE A 84 -7.01 -20.14 2.04
C ILE A 84 -7.80 -20.91 0.98
N THR A 85 -7.25 -21.95 0.37
CA THR A 85 -7.96 -22.78 -0.64
C THR A 85 -9.24 -23.47 -0.13
N SER A 86 -9.41 -23.59 1.19
CA SER A 86 -10.61 -24.18 1.79
C SER A 86 -11.65 -23.13 2.22
N PHE A 87 -11.27 -21.86 2.38
CA PHE A 87 -12.12 -20.80 2.95
C PHE A 87 -12.06 -19.46 2.20
N ASP A 88 -11.67 -19.48 0.93
CA ASP A 88 -11.31 -18.31 0.10
C ASP A 88 -12.20 -17.07 0.26
N HIS A 89 -13.52 -17.24 0.17
CA HIS A 89 -14.45 -16.11 0.20
C HIS A 89 -14.68 -15.55 1.59
N TRP A 90 -14.68 -16.39 2.63
CA TRP A 90 -14.96 -15.96 4.01
C TRP A 90 -13.76 -15.25 4.63
N VAL A 91 -12.53 -15.72 4.38
CA VAL A 91 -11.33 -15.09 4.89
C VAL A 91 -11.13 -13.71 4.24
N ALA A 92 -11.29 -13.60 2.92
CA ALA A 92 -11.24 -12.32 2.23
C ALA A 92 -12.33 -11.36 2.73
N PHE A 93 -13.57 -11.83 2.92
CA PHE A 93 -14.66 -11.02 3.42
C PHE A 93 -14.40 -10.50 4.84
N ILE A 94 -13.95 -11.37 5.75
CA ILE A 94 -13.64 -10.98 7.14
C ILE A 94 -12.48 -9.98 7.16
N LEU A 95 -11.43 -10.20 6.36
CA LEU A 95 -10.29 -9.29 6.28
C LEU A 95 -10.73 -7.90 5.77
N LEU A 96 -11.50 -7.86 4.69
CA LEU A 96 -12.06 -6.61 4.15
C LEU A 96 -13.00 -5.93 5.16
N ALA A 97 -13.85 -6.71 5.85
CA ALA A 97 -14.77 -6.17 6.85
C ALA A 97 -14.02 -5.57 8.05
N VAL A 98 -12.94 -6.20 8.51
CA VAL A 98 -12.09 -5.68 9.59
C VAL A 98 -11.36 -4.42 9.17
N ILE A 99 -10.75 -4.43 7.97
CA ILE A 99 -10.04 -3.25 7.45
C ILE A 99 -11.03 -2.10 7.22
N GLY A 100 -12.14 -2.36 6.53
CA GLY A 100 -13.17 -1.36 6.27
C GLY A 100 -13.82 -0.85 7.55
N GLY A 101 -14.08 -1.72 8.53
CA GLY A 101 -14.60 -1.34 9.85
C GLY A 101 -13.63 -0.44 10.63
N ASN A 102 -12.35 -0.74 10.59
CA ASN A 102 -11.32 0.12 11.19
C ASN A 102 -11.24 1.50 10.51
N MET A 103 -11.27 1.56 9.17
CA MET A 103 -11.29 2.83 8.44
C MET A 103 -12.53 3.67 8.77
N ILE A 104 -13.70 3.04 8.89
CA ILE A 104 -14.93 3.72 9.31
C ILE A 104 -14.80 4.23 10.75
N LYS A 105 -14.25 3.42 11.66
CA LYS A 105 -14.03 3.81 13.06
C LYS A 105 -13.06 4.99 13.17
N GLU A 106 -11.98 4.99 12.40
CA GLU A 106 -11.02 6.11 12.35
C GLU A 106 -11.67 7.39 11.84
N THR A 107 -12.56 7.31 10.85
CA THR A 107 -13.30 8.45 10.31
C THR A 107 -14.24 9.08 11.35
N PHE A 108 -14.82 8.27 12.24
CA PHE A 108 -15.68 8.74 13.33
C PHE A 108 -14.91 9.06 14.63
N SER A 109 -13.72 8.58 14.79
CA SER A 109 -12.83 8.89 15.90
C SER A 109 -12.26 10.29 15.68
N LYS A 110 -12.90 11.30 16.26
CA LYS A 110 -12.35 12.65 16.39
C LYS A 110 -11.21 12.65 17.43
N GLU A 111 -10.24 11.78 17.31
CA GLU A 111 -8.99 12.03 17.98
C GLU A 111 -8.31 13.14 17.19
N ASN A 112 -8.16 14.28 17.86
CA ASN A 112 -7.29 15.38 17.46
C ASN A 112 -5.88 14.81 17.32
N GLU A 113 -5.61 14.07 16.25
CA GLU A 113 -4.25 13.93 15.79
C GLU A 113 -3.83 15.34 15.45
N ASN A 114 -3.12 15.95 16.39
CA ASN A 114 -2.33 17.14 16.11
C ASN A 114 -1.39 16.75 14.98
N ILE A 115 -1.84 16.93 13.74
CA ILE A 115 -1.02 16.84 12.53
C ILE A 115 -0.12 18.08 12.58
N ASN A 116 0.68 18.16 13.64
CA ASN A 116 1.74 19.13 13.73
C ASN A 116 2.79 18.74 12.68
N GLY A 117 3.42 19.73 12.05
CA GLY A 117 4.54 19.49 11.12
C GLY A 117 5.74 18.79 11.77
N ASP A 118 5.49 18.13 12.90
CA ASP A 118 6.46 17.31 13.62
C ASP A 118 6.64 15.96 12.91
N VAL A 119 7.90 15.65 12.60
CA VAL A 119 8.37 14.39 12.03
C VAL A 119 8.85 13.44 13.14
N GLY A 120 8.20 13.50 14.29
CA GLY A 120 8.51 12.61 15.42
C GLY A 120 8.43 11.13 14.99
N PHE A 121 9.45 10.35 15.38
CA PHE A 121 9.63 8.96 14.98
C PHE A 121 8.36 8.11 15.20
N LYS A 122 7.72 8.24 16.37
CA LYS A 122 6.53 7.48 16.73
C LYS A 122 5.34 7.80 15.82
N THR A 123 5.09 9.09 15.59
CA THR A 123 3.98 9.56 14.73
C THR A 123 4.18 9.10 13.29
N MET A 124 5.42 9.20 12.77
CA MET A 124 5.71 8.80 11.40
C MET A 124 5.55 7.31 11.17
N ILE A 125 5.95 6.46 12.14
CA ILE A 125 5.74 5.00 12.04
C ILE A 125 4.26 4.67 12.04
N ILE A 126 3.46 5.24 12.94
CA ILE A 126 2.02 4.95 13.01
C ILE A 126 1.34 5.33 11.69
N LEU A 127 1.61 6.53 11.17
CA LEU A 127 1.06 6.98 9.91
C LEU A 127 1.52 6.10 8.73
N ALA A 128 2.80 5.73 8.70
CA ALA A 128 3.33 4.89 7.64
C ALA A 128 2.72 3.48 7.65
N ILE A 129 2.51 2.90 8.82
CA ILE A 129 1.80 1.62 8.96
C ILE A 129 0.35 1.77 8.49
N ALA A 130 -0.35 2.80 8.95
CA ALA A 130 -1.75 3.02 8.61
C ALA A 130 -1.97 3.19 7.09
N THR A 131 -1.09 3.95 6.42
CA THR A 131 -1.15 4.18 4.97
C THR A 131 -0.65 3.02 4.12
N SER A 132 -0.08 1.96 4.72
CA SER A 132 0.49 0.83 3.98
C SER A 132 -0.27 -0.49 4.18
N ILE A 133 -1.43 -0.46 4.82
CA ILE A 133 -2.25 -1.66 5.06
C ILE A 133 -2.78 -2.23 3.72
N ASP A 134 -3.12 -1.38 2.78
CA ASP A 134 -3.54 -1.73 1.43
C ASP A 134 -2.42 -2.44 0.66
N ALA A 135 -1.18 -1.98 0.81
CA ALA A 135 0.00 -2.62 0.23
C ALA A 135 0.24 -4.02 0.81
N LEU A 136 -0.05 -4.24 2.10
CA LEU A 136 -0.03 -5.57 2.71
C LEU A 136 -1.05 -6.50 2.05
N ALA A 137 -2.29 -6.04 1.83
CA ALA A 137 -3.32 -6.81 1.15
C ALA A 137 -2.92 -7.16 -0.29
N VAL A 138 -2.32 -6.21 -1.03
CA VAL A 138 -1.78 -6.44 -2.37
C VAL A 138 -0.64 -7.48 -2.32
N GLY A 139 0.22 -7.43 -1.31
CA GLY A 139 1.28 -8.42 -1.12
C GLY A 139 0.74 -9.84 -0.92
N ILE A 140 -0.35 -10.01 -0.15
CA ILE A 140 -1.04 -11.30 -0.03
C ILE A 140 -1.51 -11.78 -1.40
N THR A 141 -2.09 -10.88 -2.20
CA THR A 141 -2.54 -11.19 -3.56
C THR A 141 -1.38 -11.62 -4.46
N PHE A 142 -0.21 -10.98 -4.37
CA PHE A 142 0.98 -11.34 -5.14
C PHE A 142 1.47 -12.77 -4.88
N ALA A 143 1.16 -13.36 -3.72
CA ALA A 143 1.50 -14.76 -3.44
C ALA A 143 0.73 -15.75 -4.35
N PHE A 144 -0.42 -15.35 -4.89
CA PHE A 144 -1.26 -16.19 -5.76
C PHE A 144 -1.06 -15.92 -7.25
N PHE A 145 -0.38 -14.82 -7.61
CA PHE A 145 -0.11 -14.45 -9.00
C PHE A 145 1.38 -14.53 -9.32
N ASN A 146 1.72 -14.84 -10.58
CA ASN A 146 3.09 -14.82 -11.08
C ASN A 146 3.59 -13.37 -11.27
N VAL A 147 3.86 -12.66 -10.18
CA VAL A 147 4.37 -11.29 -10.20
C VAL A 147 5.85 -11.28 -9.84
N ASN A 148 6.62 -10.48 -10.55
CA ASN A 148 8.00 -10.22 -10.12
C ASN A 148 7.97 -9.33 -8.88
N LEU A 149 7.97 -9.96 -7.70
CA LEU A 149 7.85 -9.30 -6.41
C LEU A 149 8.90 -8.18 -6.24
N LEU A 150 10.16 -8.43 -6.63
CA LEU A 150 11.23 -7.46 -6.48
C LEU A 150 10.98 -6.19 -7.29
N LEU A 151 10.50 -6.34 -8.52
CA LEU A 151 10.16 -5.20 -9.37
C LEU A 151 8.94 -4.45 -8.81
N ALA A 152 7.92 -5.17 -8.35
CA ALA A 152 6.71 -4.58 -7.78
C ALA A 152 7.03 -3.74 -6.53
N ILE A 153 7.74 -4.30 -5.53
CA ILE A 153 8.08 -3.57 -4.29
C ILE A 153 8.98 -2.36 -4.55
N THR A 154 9.89 -2.47 -5.53
CA THR A 154 10.77 -1.35 -5.89
C THR A 154 9.96 -0.21 -6.51
N LEU A 155 9.06 -0.51 -7.45
CA LEU A 155 8.18 0.49 -8.05
C LEU A 155 7.25 1.13 -7.03
N ILE A 156 6.59 0.32 -6.19
CA ILE A 156 5.70 0.81 -5.13
C ILE A 156 6.47 1.76 -4.20
N GLY A 157 7.64 1.36 -3.71
CA GLY A 157 8.43 2.17 -2.80
C GLY A 157 8.91 3.50 -3.41
N ILE A 158 9.45 3.47 -4.65
CA ILE A 158 9.96 4.67 -5.33
C ILE A 158 8.82 5.63 -5.67
N ILE A 159 7.70 5.13 -6.20
CA ILE A 159 6.56 5.96 -6.58
C ILE A 159 5.94 6.60 -5.34
N THR A 160 5.75 5.83 -4.26
CA THR A 160 5.22 6.38 -3.01
C THR A 160 6.17 7.40 -2.39
N PHE A 161 7.47 7.16 -2.41
CA PHE A 161 8.47 8.15 -1.98
C PHE A 161 8.33 9.46 -2.77
N ALA A 162 8.29 9.38 -4.10
CA ALA A 162 8.17 10.54 -4.96
C ALA A 162 6.87 11.30 -4.72
N LEU A 163 5.74 10.59 -4.64
CA LEU A 163 4.43 11.16 -4.33
C LEU A 163 4.43 11.87 -2.98
N SER A 164 5.01 11.26 -1.94
CA SER A 164 5.09 11.85 -0.60
C SER A 164 5.92 13.13 -0.57
N VAL A 165 7.05 13.17 -1.25
CA VAL A 165 7.87 14.40 -1.36
C VAL A 165 7.11 15.50 -2.11
N ILE A 166 6.45 15.15 -3.22
CA ILE A 166 5.62 16.08 -4.00
C ILE A 166 4.44 16.57 -3.14
N GLY A 167 3.75 15.66 -2.45
CA GLY A 167 2.62 15.98 -1.56
C GLY A 167 3.03 16.97 -0.47
N THR A 168 4.16 16.73 0.20
CA THR A 168 4.70 17.64 1.23
C THR A 168 4.99 19.03 0.65
N LYS A 169 5.57 19.10 -0.56
CA LYS A 169 5.84 20.38 -1.23
C LYS A 169 4.56 21.13 -1.58
N ILE A 170 3.58 20.42 -2.14
CA ILE A 170 2.28 20.99 -2.48
C ILE A 170 1.60 21.50 -1.21
N GLY A 171 1.54 20.69 -0.16
CA GLY A 171 0.94 21.06 1.11
C GLY A 171 1.56 22.29 1.73
N ASN A 172 2.90 22.39 1.76
CA ASN A 172 3.58 23.56 2.28
C ASN A 172 3.26 24.82 1.49
N ARG A 173 3.16 24.75 0.16
CA ARG A 173 2.79 25.91 -0.67
C ARG A 173 1.36 26.40 -0.44
N PHE A 174 0.45 25.52 -0.05
CA PHE A 174 -0.93 25.88 0.28
C PHE A 174 -1.10 26.31 1.73
N GLY A 175 -0.24 25.86 2.64
CA GLY A 175 -0.24 26.25 4.06
C GLY A 175 0.34 27.65 4.33
N ASP A 176 1.14 28.17 3.40
CA ASP A 176 1.81 29.49 3.51
C ASP A 176 0.88 30.68 3.13
N LYS A 177 -0.43 30.42 2.95
CA LYS A 177 -1.46 31.44 2.68
C LYS A 177 -2.40 31.58 3.87
#